data_ec1c4a22d2e2b58174e2ffb7eb952276
#
_entry.id   ec1c4a22d2e2b58174e2ffb7eb952276
#
_cell.length_a   1.000
_cell.length_b   1.000
_cell.length_c   1.000
_cell.angle_alpha   90.00
_cell.angle_beta   90.00
_cell.angle_gamma   90.00
#
_symmetry.space_group_name_H-M   'P 1'
#
loop_
_entity.id
_entity.type
_entity.pdbx_description
1 polymer ?
#
loop_
_entity_poly.entity_id
_entity_poly.type
_entity_poly.pdbx_seq_one_letter_code
_entity_poly.pdbx_strand_id
1 'polypeptide(L)'
;MNAATVADAETASRAVTRSNLFKTAIFGNDPNWGRVLSAVGTTDAAFEPDQLNVTINGVQVCRNGGIGDSRDLVDLTGRRVTVGIDLNAGTESATIWTNDLTTDYVHENSAYSS
;
A
#
# COMPACT_ATOMS: atom_id res chain seq x y z
N MET A 1 -7.52 4.34 -4.31
CA MET A 1 -8.84 4.93 -4.54
C MET A 1 -8.80 6.45 -4.41
N ASN A 2 -9.83 7.09 -4.87
CA ASN A 2 -9.93 8.54 -4.87
C ASN A 2 -8.73 9.25 -5.50
N ALA A 3 -8.23 8.68 -6.58
CA ALA A 3 -7.15 9.27 -7.37
C ALA A 3 -7.71 10.25 -8.40
N ALA A 4 -6.89 11.20 -8.83
CA ALA A 4 -7.26 12.15 -9.86
C ALA A 4 -7.49 11.48 -11.21
N THR A 5 -6.70 10.46 -11.53
CA THR A 5 -6.82 9.67 -12.77
C THR A 5 -6.61 8.19 -12.48
N VAL A 6 -7.06 7.32 -13.39
CA VAL A 6 -6.77 5.88 -13.29
C VAL A 6 -5.26 5.64 -13.36
N ALA A 7 -4.54 6.39 -14.18
CA ALA A 7 -3.07 6.28 -14.26
C ALA A 7 -2.41 6.57 -12.92
N ASP A 8 -2.86 7.59 -12.20
CA ASP A 8 -2.34 7.89 -10.86
C ASP A 8 -2.66 6.78 -9.86
N ALA A 9 -3.87 6.22 -9.92
CA ALA A 9 -4.26 5.09 -9.07
C ALA A 9 -3.35 3.88 -9.33
N GLU A 10 -3.09 3.55 -10.59
CA GLU A 10 -2.18 2.46 -10.94
C GLU A 10 -0.75 2.73 -10.49
N THR A 11 -0.26 3.96 -10.69
CA THR A 11 1.09 4.36 -10.30
C THR A 11 1.29 4.20 -8.80
N ALA A 12 0.37 4.70 -7.99
CA ALA A 12 0.44 4.58 -6.53
C ALA A 12 0.39 3.12 -6.10
N SER A 13 -0.54 2.34 -6.67
CA SER A 13 -0.69 0.93 -6.33
C SER A 13 0.55 0.12 -6.69
N ARG A 14 1.14 0.35 -7.86
CA ARG A 14 2.37 -0.32 -8.28
C ARG A 14 3.56 0.02 -7.39
N ALA A 15 3.68 1.27 -6.98
CA ALA A 15 4.76 1.68 -6.10
C ALA A 15 4.74 0.88 -4.79
N VAL A 16 3.55 0.68 -4.22
CA VAL A 16 3.39 -0.09 -2.98
C VAL A 16 3.63 -1.57 -3.23
N THR A 17 3.11 -2.13 -4.32
CA THR A 17 3.31 -3.57 -4.62
C THR A 17 4.76 -3.90 -4.93
N ARG A 18 5.54 -2.93 -5.40
CA ARG A 18 6.98 -3.09 -5.67
C ARG A 18 7.86 -2.79 -4.46
N SER A 19 7.30 -2.25 -3.39
CA SER A 19 8.06 -1.86 -2.22
C SER A 19 8.46 -3.09 -1.41
N ASN A 20 9.72 -3.47 -1.49
CA ASN A 20 10.26 -4.55 -0.66
C ASN A 20 10.25 -4.19 0.82
N LEU A 21 10.43 -2.91 1.14
CA LEU A 21 10.37 -2.44 2.52
C LEU A 21 8.99 -2.65 3.12
N PHE A 22 7.93 -2.34 2.37
CA PHE A 22 6.58 -2.57 2.83
C PHE A 22 6.27 -4.06 2.93
N LYS A 23 6.62 -4.84 1.91
CA LYS A 23 6.39 -6.29 1.92
C LYS A 23 7.12 -6.98 3.06
N THR A 24 8.35 -6.55 3.35
CA THR A 24 9.13 -7.05 4.49
C THR A 24 8.43 -6.75 5.81
N ALA A 25 7.87 -5.55 5.96
CA ALA A 25 7.12 -5.19 7.15
C ALA A 25 5.88 -6.09 7.32
N ILE A 26 5.11 -6.29 6.28
CA ILE A 26 3.94 -7.16 6.31
C ILE A 26 4.33 -8.60 6.64
N PHE A 27 5.39 -9.11 6.05
CA PHE A 27 5.90 -10.45 6.35
C PHE A 27 6.27 -10.59 7.84
N GLY A 28 6.78 -9.52 8.45
CA GLY A 28 7.10 -9.46 9.87
C GLY A 28 5.92 -9.06 10.77
N ASN A 29 4.68 -9.12 10.28
CA ASN A 29 3.46 -8.73 10.99
C ASN A 29 3.44 -7.27 11.43
N ASP A 30 4.11 -6.40 10.66
CA ASP A 30 4.11 -4.95 10.91
C ASP A 30 3.27 -4.24 9.84
N PRO A 31 2.05 -3.77 10.17
CA PRO A 31 1.24 -3.00 9.23
C PRO A 31 1.77 -1.57 9.10
N ASN A 32 2.92 -1.43 8.47
CA ASN A 32 3.71 -0.22 8.43
C ASN A 32 3.22 0.74 7.33
N TRP A 33 2.26 1.59 7.68
CA TRP A 33 1.72 2.57 6.75
C TRP A 33 2.74 3.66 6.36
N GLY A 34 3.75 3.90 7.18
CA GLY A 34 4.81 4.84 6.84
C GLY A 34 5.57 4.41 5.59
N ARG A 35 5.75 3.10 5.39
CA ARG A 35 6.38 2.56 4.19
C ARG A 35 5.48 2.67 2.97
N VAL A 36 4.15 2.60 3.17
CA VAL A 36 3.18 2.90 2.10
C VAL A 36 3.31 4.36 1.67
N LEU A 37 3.32 5.26 2.64
CA LEU A 37 3.45 6.70 2.38
C LEU A 37 4.74 7.02 1.64
N SER A 38 5.85 6.42 2.06
CA SER A 38 7.15 6.59 1.41
C SER A 38 7.13 6.09 -0.03
N ALA A 39 6.53 4.93 -0.28
CA ALA A 39 6.46 4.36 -1.62
C ALA A 39 5.64 5.24 -2.56
N VAL A 40 4.47 5.70 -2.13
CA VAL A 40 3.61 6.57 -2.92
C VAL A 40 4.29 7.93 -3.14
N GLY A 41 5.03 8.41 -2.16
CA GLY A 41 5.75 9.68 -2.24
C GLY A 41 6.85 9.71 -3.29
N THR A 42 7.32 8.56 -3.77
CA THR A 42 8.31 8.50 -4.87
C THR A 42 7.68 8.66 -6.25
N THR A 43 6.38 8.74 -6.35
CA THR A 43 5.65 8.75 -7.62
C THR A 43 5.21 10.14 -8.03
N ASP A 44 4.76 10.26 -9.28
CA ASP A 44 4.17 11.48 -9.83
C ASP A 44 2.66 11.58 -9.57
N ALA A 45 2.06 10.61 -8.89
CA ALA A 45 0.63 10.63 -8.63
C ALA A 45 0.24 11.89 -7.87
N ALA A 46 -0.88 12.51 -8.26
CA ALA A 46 -1.36 13.72 -7.63
C ALA A 46 -1.97 13.41 -6.27
N PHE A 47 -1.38 13.90 -5.20
CA PHE A 47 -1.93 13.81 -3.85
C PHE A 47 -1.20 14.76 -2.90
N GLU A 48 -1.86 15.07 -1.79
CA GLU A 48 -1.24 15.81 -0.69
C GLU A 48 -0.91 14.84 0.43
N PRO A 49 0.35 14.75 0.88
CA PRO A 49 0.74 13.77 1.91
C PRO A 49 -0.08 13.86 3.19
N ASP A 50 -0.49 15.04 3.61
CA ASP A 50 -1.28 15.24 4.83
C ASP A 50 -2.77 14.96 4.63
N GLN A 51 -3.18 14.48 3.46
CA GLN A 51 -4.54 14.04 3.17
C GLN A 51 -4.61 12.56 2.77
N LEU A 52 -3.47 11.87 2.78
CA LEU A 52 -3.41 10.45 2.43
C LEU A 52 -3.98 9.59 3.56
N ASN A 53 -4.83 8.64 3.19
CA ASN A 53 -5.37 7.64 4.12
C ASN A 53 -4.92 6.25 3.67
N VAL A 54 -4.60 5.40 4.63
CA VAL A 54 -4.20 4.01 4.36
C VAL A 54 -5.00 3.08 5.24
N THR A 55 -5.60 2.07 4.61
CA THR A 55 -6.31 0.98 5.30
C THR A 55 -5.56 -0.32 5.07
N ILE A 56 -5.36 -1.09 6.12
CA ILE A 56 -4.76 -2.43 6.00
C ILE A 56 -5.73 -3.41 6.64
N ASN A 57 -6.23 -4.35 5.84
CA ASN A 57 -7.22 -5.33 6.25
C ASN A 57 -8.43 -4.69 6.96
N GLY A 58 -8.92 -3.58 6.41
CA GLY A 58 -10.11 -2.90 6.91
C GLY A 58 -9.86 -1.92 8.05
N VAL A 59 -8.65 -1.82 8.57
CA VAL A 59 -8.31 -0.89 9.65
C VAL A 59 -7.63 0.34 9.06
N GLN A 60 -8.18 1.52 9.31
CA GLN A 60 -7.59 2.77 8.84
C GLN A 60 -6.42 3.17 9.74
N VAL A 61 -5.24 2.66 9.43
CA VAL A 61 -4.03 2.87 10.24
C VAL A 61 -3.37 4.22 9.98
N CYS A 62 -3.63 4.83 8.83
CA CYS A 62 -3.17 6.18 8.50
C CYS A 62 -4.37 7.04 8.15
N ARG A 63 -4.48 8.18 8.82
CA ARG A 63 -5.56 9.14 8.60
C ARG A 63 -4.96 10.52 8.39
N ASN A 64 -5.24 11.12 7.25
CA ASN A 64 -4.72 12.44 6.88
C ASN A 64 -3.21 12.54 7.05
N GLY A 65 -2.48 11.53 6.57
CA GLY A 65 -1.02 11.49 6.61
C GLY A 65 -0.41 11.19 7.96
N GLY A 66 -1.22 10.97 8.98
CA GLY A 66 -0.76 10.71 10.34
C GLY A 66 -1.34 9.43 10.93
N ILE A 67 -1.18 9.27 12.23
CA ILE A 67 -1.66 8.09 12.95
C ILE A 67 -3.19 8.04 12.92
N GLY A 68 -3.73 6.90 12.48
CA GLY A 68 -5.15 6.61 12.51
C GLY A 68 -5.51 5.68 13.67
N ASP A 69 -6.28 4.63 13.36
CA ASP A 69 -6.64 3.61 14.34
C ASP A 69 -5.42 2.76 14.72
N SER A 70 -5.47 2.11 15.86
CA SER A 70 -4.35 1.31 16.37
C SER A 70 -3.95 0.21 15.39
N ARG A 71 -2.64 0.10 15.11
CA ARG A 71 -2.10 -1.00 14.30
C ARG A 71 -2.34 -2.36 14.93
N ASP A 72 -2.55 -2.43 16.24
CA ASP A 72 -2.87 -3.67 16.94
C ASP A 72 -4.20 -4.26 16.50
N LEU A 73 -5.08 -3.47 15.88
CA LEU A 73 -6.35 -3.95 15.33
C LEU A 73 -6.19 -4.69 14.00
N VAL A 74 -5.03 -4.60 13.36
CA VAL A 74 -4.80 -5.24 12.06
C VAL A 74 -4.46 -6.71 12.27
N ASP A 75 -5.23 -7.58 11.62
CA ASP A 75 -4.97 -9.02 11.64
C ASP A 75 -4.27 -9.42 10.34
N LEU A 76 -3.00 -9.81 10.44
CA LEU A 76 -2.17 -10.25 9.32
C LEU A 76 -1.97 -11.77 9.29
N THR A 77 -2.77 -12.53 10.04
CA THR A 77 -2.63 -13.99 10.11
C THR A 77 -3.19 -14.70 8.88
N GLY A 78 -4.06 -14.05 8.12
CA GLY A 78 -4.61 -14.61 6.90
C GLY A 78 -3.63 -14.60 5.73
N ARG A 79 -3.98 -15.32 4.66
CA ARG A 79 -3.13 -15.40 3.46
C ARG A 79 -3.22 -14.15 2.60
N ARG A 80 -4.31 -13.39 2.72
CA ARG A 80 -4.55 -12.18 1.92
C ARG A 80 -4.38 -10.96 2.80
N VAL A 81 -3.64 -9.99 2.29
CA VAL A 81 -3.53 -8.66 2.88
C VAL A 81 -4.08 -7.66 1.88
N THR A 82 -5.09 -6.90 2.31
CA THR A 82 -5.69 -5.85 1.49
C THR A 82 -5.21 -4.50 1.98
N VAL A 83 -4.61 -3.73 1.09
CA VAL A 83 -4.12 -2.39 1.38
C VAL A 83 -4.91 -1.39 0.56
N GLY A 84 -5.66 -0.53 1.22
CA GLY A 84 -6.38 0.56 0.59
C GLY A 84 -5.58 1.84 0.71
N ILE A 85 -5.31 2.48 -0.41
CA ILE A 85 -4.61 3.75 -0.47
C ILE A 85 -5.58 4.79 -1.00
N ASP A 86 -5.98 5.72 -0.14
CA ASP A 86 -6.88 6.80 -0.50
C ASP A 86 -6.06 8.06 -0.73
N LEU A 87 -5.89 8.44 -1.98
CA LEU A 87 -5.12 9.61 -2.37
C LEU A 87 -5.86 10.92 -2.09
N ASN A 88 -7.17 10.84 -1.91
CA ASN A 88 -8.03 12.00 -1.64
C ASN A 88 -7.83 13.13 -2.66
N ALA A 89 -7.64 12.76 -3.92
CA ALA A 89 -7.33 13.68 -5.02
C ALA A 89 -8.37 13.65 -6.15
N GLY A 90 -9.35 12.74 -6.08
CA GLY A 90 -10.37 12.58 -7.12
C GLY A 90 -11.27 11.41 -6.82
N THR A 91 -11.77 10.74 -7.86
CA THR A 91 -12.73 9.65 -7.74
C THR A 91 -12.31 8.36 -8.46
N GLU A 92 -11.15 8.36 -9.13
CA GLU A 92 -10.70 7.21 -9.89
C GLU A 92 -10.00 6.17 -9.00
N SER A 93 -10.01 4.92 -9.43
CA SER A 93 -9.38 3.84 -8.66
C SER A 93 -8.79 2.77 -9.57
N ALA A 94 -7.87 1.98 -9.01
CA ALA A 94 -7.29 0.81 -9.64
C ALA A 94 -6.94 -0.21 -8.57
N THR A 95 -6.84 -1.47 -8.97
CA THR A 95 -6.44 -2.56 -8.07
C THR A 95 -5.31 -3.34 -8.71
N ILE A 96 -4.23 -3.51 -7.96
CA ILE A 96 -3.06 -4.28 -8.39
C ILE A 96 -2.88 -5.44 -7.43
N TRP A 97 -2.64 -6.62 -7.96
CA TRP A 97 -2.38 -7.82 -7.17
C TRP A 97 -0.89 -8.12 -7.14
N THR A 98 -0.40 -8.51 -5.98
CA THR A 98 0.98 -8.96 -5.82
C THR A 98 1.02 -10.04 -4.75
N ASN A 99 2.18 -10.66 -4.59
CA ASN A 99 2.38 -11.70 -3.59
C ASN A 99 3.36 -11.24 -2.51
N ASP A 100 3.44 -12.02 -1.42
CA ASP A 100 4.30 -11.70 -0.29
C ASP A 100 5.78 -12.04 -0.58
N LEU A 101 6.65 -11.64 0.35
CA LEU A 101 8.08 -11.97 0.32
C LEU A 101 8.31 -13.30 1.03
N THR A 102 8.16 -14.40 0.30
CA THR A 102 8.70 -15.69 0.69
C THR A 102 9.96 -15.97 -0.13
N THR A 103 10.81 -16.89 0.32
CA THR A 103 12.03 -17.20 -0.41
C THR A 103 11.74 -17.68 -1.83
N ASP A 104 10.81 -18.60 -1.99
CA ASP A 104 10.41 -19.10 -3.30
C ASP A 104 9.79 -18.01 -4.15
N TYR A 105 9.05 -17.14 -3.50
CA TYR A 105 8.33 -16.10 -4.16
C TYR A 105 9.24 -14.98 -4.67
N VAL A 106 10.25 -14.60 -3.90
CA VAL A 106 11.25 -13.63 -4.36
C VAL A 106 11.95 -14.12 -5.63
N HIS A 107 12.22 -15.42 -5.72
CA HIS A 107 12.81 -16.01 -6.91
C HIS A 107 11.87 -15.87 -8.12
N GLU A 108 10.58 -16.17 -7.97
CA GLU A 108 9.60 -16.02 -9.04
C GLU A 108 9.41 -14.56 -9.44
N ASN A 109 9.37 -13.66 -8.49
CA ASN A 109 9.19 -12.24 -8.78
C ASN A 109 10.32 -11.66 -9.62
N SER A 110 11.52 -12.17 -9.49
CA SER A 110 12.62 -11.72 -10.33
C SER A 110 12.36 -12.00 -11.81
N ALA A 111 11.51 -12.97 -12.12
CA ALA A 111 11.12 -13.30 -13.49
C ALA A 111 9.92 -12.48 -13.99
N TYR A 112 9.04 -12.02 -13.11
CA TYR A 112 7.80 -11.35 -13.50
C TYR A 112 7.84 -9.84 -13.35
N SER A 113 8.81 -9.29 -12.70
CA SER A 113 8.98 -7.83 -12.57
C SER A 113 7.78 -7.12 -11.93
N SER A 114 7.08 -7.72 -11.03
CA SER A 114 5.91 -7.07 -10.42
C SER A 114 6.20 -6.42 -9.10
#